data_e3538458642ef9716456466e47aaee33
#
_entry.id   e3538458642ef9716456466e47aaee33
#
_cell.length_a   1.000
_cell.length_b   1.000
_cell.length_c   1.000
_cell.angle_alpha   90.00
_cell.angle_beta   90.00
_cell.angle_gamma   90.00
#
_symmetry.space_group_name_H-M   'P 1'
#
loop_
_entity.id
_entity.type
_entity.pdbx_description
1 polymer ?
#
loop_
_entity_poly.entity_id
_entity_poly.type
_entity_poly.pdbx_seq_one_letter_code
_entity_poly.pdbx_strand_id
1 'polypeptide(L)' 'MEKFRIPSIPQTTNKTIRFPNDVIDSVEKAIEGKDCTFSAFVIAAVKNALENLED' A
#
# COMPACT_ATOMS: atom_id res chain seq x y z
N MET A 1 9.47 12.39 -35.99
CA MET A 1 10.12 12.10 -34.77
C MET A 1 9.18 11.73 -33.67
N GLU A 2 9.50 10.69 -32.98
CA GLU A 2 8.61 10.20 -31.98
C GLU A 2 8.84 10.85 -30.65
N LYS A 3 7.78 11.24 -30.02
CA LYS A 3 7.93 11.87 -28.73
C LYS A 3 7.93 10.86 -27.64
N PHE A 4 8.86 11.01 -26.73
CA PHE A 4 8.88 10.17 -25.55
C PHE A 4 7.69 10.53 -24.68
N ARG A 5 6.91 9.55 -24.34
CA ARG A 5 5.74 9.78 -23.54
C ARG A 5 6.05 9.39 -22.11
N ILE A 6 5.98 10.36 -21.23
CA ILE A 6 6.25 10.10 -19.83
C ILE A 6 5.02 9.46 -19.20
N PRO A 7 5.18 8.29 -18.60
CA PRO A 7 4.03 7.62 -18.00
C PRO A 7 3.43 8.47 -16.89
N SER A 8 2.14 8.39 -16.82
CA SER A 8 1.42 9.08 -15.77
C SER A 8 1.64 8.36 -14.47
N ILE A 9 2.16 9.06 -13.48
CA ILE A 9 2.40 8.50 -12.17
C ILE A 9 1.34 9.03 -11.22
N PRO A 10 0.62 8.15 -10.52
CA PRO A 10 -0.39 8.63 -9.57
C PRO A 10 0.26 9.54 -8.55
N GLN A 11 -0.40 10.61 -8.25
CA GLN A 11 0.08 11.51 -7.23
C GLN A 11 -0.12 10.89 -5.87
N THR A 12 0.87 11.05 -5.02
CA THR A 12 0.80 10.52 -3.67
C THR A 12 1.04 11.63 -2.68
N THR A 13 0.49 11.45 -1.50
CA THR A 13 0.66 12.37 -0.41
C THR A 13 1.12 11.60 0.81
N ASN A 14 2.10 12.12 1.50
CA ASN A 14 2.59 11.46 2.70
C ASN A 14 1.57 11.62 3.82
N LYS A 15 1.24 10.49 4.43
CA LYS A 15 0.38 10.47 5.61
C LYS A 15 1.09 9.70 6.69
N THR A 16 1.10 10.25 7.87
CA THR A 16 1.70 9.59 9.02
C THR A 16 0.64 8.87 9.82
N ILE A 17 0.82 7.59 10.01
CA ILE A 17 -0.13 6.77 10.75
C ILE A 17 0.62 6.02 11.83
N ARG A 18 0.04 6.02 13.01
CA ARG A 18 0.59 5.24 14.11
C ARG A 18 -0.04 3.86 14.10
N PHE A 19 0.81 2.85 14.09
CA PHE A 19 0.36 1.47 14.12
C PHE A 19 0.65 0.86 15.48
N PRO A 20 -0.30 0.15 16.06
CA PRO A 20 0.01 -0.65 17.24
C PRO A 20 1.11 -1.66 16.90
N ASN A 21 1.94 -1.97 17.87
CA ASN A 21 3.06 -2.87 17.61
C ASN A 21 2.62 -4.24 17.17
N ASP A 22 1.51 -4.73 17.71
CA ASP A 22 1.01 -6.05 17.32
C ASP A 22 0.56 -6.06 15.85
N VAL A 23 0.03 -4.95 15.36
CA VAL A 23 -0.37 -4.86 13.96
C VAL A 23 0.88 -4.87 13.08
N ILE A 24 1.91 -4.14 13.48
CA ILE A 24 3.14 -4.13 12.71
C ILE A 24 3.73 -5.54 12.63
N ASP A 25 3.77 -6.24 13.75
CA ASP A 25 4.29 -7.59 13.77
C ASP A 25 3.49 -8.52 12.86
N SER A 26 2.17 -8.37 12.89
CA SER A 26 1.30 -9.21 12.08
C SER A 26 1.54 -8.98 10.61
N VAL A 27 1.69 -7.71 10.20
CA VAL A 27 1.92 -7.40 8.80
C VAL A 27 3.29 -7.93 8.37
N GLU A 28 4.30 -7.73 9.20
CA GLU A 28 5.63 -8.18 8.83
C GLU A 28 5.68 -9.69 8.69
N LYS A 29 4.95 -10.41 9.52
CA LYS A 29 4.89 -11.86 9.37
C LYS A 29 4.14 -12.26 8.11
N ALA A 30 3.10 -11.51 7.77
CA ALA A 30 2.29 -11.83 6.60
C ALA A 30 3.08 -11.67 5.32
N ILE A 31 3.99 -10.71 5.26
CA ILE A 31 4.77 -10.46 4.04
C ILE A 31 6.14 -11.11 4.09
N GLU A 32 6.46 -11.79 5.16
CA GLU A 32 7.75 -12.43 5.31
C GLU A 32 7.96 -13.45 4.21
N GLY A 33 9.11 -13.38 3.55
CA GLY A 33 9.43 -14.29 2.45
C GLY A 33 8.70 -13.96 1.16
N LYS A 34 7.94 -12.88 1.13
CA LYS A 34 7.23 -12.48 -0.07
C LYS A 34 7.83 -11.20 -0.63
N ASP A 35 7.61 -11.01 -1.91
CA ASP A 35 8.14 -9.86 -2.60
C ASP A 35 7.18 -8.67 -2.44
N CYS A 36 7.04 -8.23 -1.21
CA CYS A 36 6.04 -7.21 -0.89
C CYS A 36 6.58 -6.36 0.25
N THR A 37 6.46 -5.05 0.11
CA THR A 37 6.88 -4.13 1.16
C THR A 37 5.72 -3.87 2.11
N PHE A 38 6.07 -3.33 3.29
CA PHE A 38 5.06 -2.95 4.27
C PHE A 38 4.07 -1.97 3.67
N SER A 39 4.58 -0.95 2.98
CA SER A 39 3.71 0.08 2.39
C SER A 39 2.79 -0.53 1.34
N ALA A 40 3.31 -1.39 0.49
CA ALA A 40 2.49 -2.02 -0.54
C ALA A 40 1.38 -2.85 0.08
N PHE A 41 1.69 -3.58 1.14
CA PHE A 41 0.69 -4.39 1.82
C PHE A 41 -0.41 -3.50 2.41
N VAL A 42 -0.01 -2.43 3.08
CA VAL A 42 -0.99 -1.54 3.70
C VAL A 42 -1.88 -0.90 2.67
N ILE A 43 -1.30 -0.43 1.57
CA ILE A 43 -2.10 0.20 0.53
C ILE A 43 -3.10 -0.79 -0.07
N ALA A 44 -2.65 -2.01 -0.32
CA ALA A 44 -3.54 -3.03 -0.87
C ALA A 44 -4.65 -3.36 0.12
N ALA A 45 -4.33 -3.44 1.39
CA ALA A 45 -5.32 -3.73 2.41
C ALA A 45 -6.37 -2.63 2.50
N VAL A 46 -5.93 -1.38 2.42
CA VAL A 46 -6.85 -0.26 2.47
C VAL A 46 -7.77 -0.26 1.25
N LYS A 47 -7.22 -0.51 0.08
CA LYS A 47 -8.04 -0.59 -1.13
C LYS A 47 -9.08 -1.69 -1.01
N ASN A 48 -8.66 -2.84 -0.50
CA ASN A 48 -9.58 -3.96 -0.32
C ASN A 48 -10.69 -3.59 0.65
N ALA A 49 -10.34 -2.94 1.75
CA ALA A 49 -11.33 -2.56 2.74
C ALA A 49 -12.35 -1.59 2.16
N LEU A 50 -11.87 -0.66 1.33
CA LEU A 50 -12.77 0.30 0.72
C LEU A 50 -13.73 -0.36 -0.26
N GLU A 51 -13.23 -1.34 -1.01
CA GLU A 51 -14.07 -2.05 -1.97
C GLU A 51 -15.14 -2.88 -1.28
N ASN A 52 -14.87 -3.30 -0.06
CA ASN A 52 -15.81 -4.14 0.69
C ASN A 52 -16.54 -3.36 1.77
N LEU A 53 -16.53 -2.06 1.65
CA LEU A 53 -17.19 -1.22 2.63
C LEU A 53 -18.70 -1.33 2.49
N GLU A 54 -19.35 -1.52 3.63
CA GLU A 54 -20.80 -1.56 3.65
C GLU A 54 -21.34 -0.27 4.19
N ASP A 55 -22.36 0.23 3.56
CA ASP A 55 -23.02 1.45 4.01
C ASP A 55 -24.14 1.16 4.98
#